data_ef8a8033f050ebe7b84ffc6703d632d3
#
_entry.id   ef8a8033f050ebe7b84ffc6703d632d3
#
_cell.length_a   1.000
_cell.length_b   1.000
_cell.length_c   1.000
_cell.angle_alpha   90.00
_cell.angle_beta   90.00
_cell.angle_gamma   90.00
#
_symmetry.space_group_name_H-M   'P 1'
#
loop_
_entity.id
_entity.type
_entity.pdbx_description
1 polymer ?
#
loop_
_entity_poly.entity_id
_entity_poly.type
_entity_poly.pdbx_seq_one_letter_code
_entity_poly.pdbx_strand_id
1 'polypeptide(L)'
;MDEHKICFIMCVNDDAYAKEAVWYIRHLKLPDGYHIEWQCVKGAMSMAAGYNEAMKKSNARYKVYLHQDVMILETAFIENLLHIFRDPKVGMVGMVGARKLSRNGELHETFCVGKVSVSYTHLTLPTN
;
A
#
# COMPACT_ATOMS: atom_id res chain seq x y z
N MET A 1 11.07 16.75 -6.31
CA MET A 1 9.94 15.80 -6.27
C MET A 1 9.58 15.39 -7.68
N ASP A 2 9.50 14.12 -7.96
CA ASP A 2 9.08 13.59 -9.26
C ASP A 2 7.57 13.34 -9.25
N GLU A 3 6.83 14.18 -9.96
CA GLU A 3 5.35 14.17 -9.97
C GLU A 3 4.72 12.99 -10.72
N HIS A 4 5.53 12.29 -11.52
CA HIS A 4 5.09 11.15 -12.33
C HIS A 4 5.63 9.80 -11.82
N LYS A 5 6.21 9.80 -10.61
CA LYS A 5 6.75 8.60 -9.98
C LYS A 5 5.86 8.10 -8.87
N ILE A 6 5.61 6.80 -8.89
CA ILE A 6 4.98 6.07 -7.80
C ILE A 6 6.03 5.13 -7.18
N CYS A 7 6.30 5.26 -5.90
CA CYS A 7 7.23 4.41 -5.17
C CYS A 7 6.46 3.46 -4.25
N PHE A 8 6.60 2.17 -4.46
CA PHE A 8 6.09 1.13 -3.57
C PHE A 8 7.16 0.79 -2.54
N ILE A 9 6.80 0.83 -1.26
CA ILE A 9 7.74 0.66 -0.15
C ILE A 9 7.27 -0.49 0.73
N MET A 10 8.16 -1.45 0.99
CA MET A 10 7.88 -2.58 1.88
C MET A 10 9.10 -2.88 2.75
N CYS A 11 8.84 -3.26 4.01
CA CYS A 11 9.85 -3.86 4.88
C CYS A 11 9.87 -5.36 4.63
N VAL A 12 11.06 -5.94 4.42
CA VAL A 12 11.23 -7.31 3.93
C VAL A 12 12.11 -8.11 4.88
N ASN A 13 11.61 -9.27 5.29
CA ASN A 13 12.38 -10.31 5.99
C ASN A 13 12.31 -11.66 5.27
N ASP A 14 11.45 -11.79 4.26
CA ASP A 14 11.32 -12.98 3.41
C ASP A 14 11.31 -12.56 1.93
N ASP A 15 12.38 -12.91 1.23
CA ASP A 15 12.56 -12.53 -0.18
C ASP A 15 11.53 -13.18 -1.12
N ALA A 16 10.97 -14.34 -0.77
CA ALA A 16 9.98 -15.01 -1.61
C ALA A 16 8.68 -14.20 -1.66
N TYR A 17 8.20 -13.70 -0.53
CA TYR A 17 7.04 -12.81 -0.46
C TYR A 17 7.29 -11.51 -1.21
N ALA A 18 8.45 -10.90 -1.01
CA ALA A 18 8.80 -9.65 -1.67
C ALA A 18 8.83 -9.80 -3.20
N LYS A 19 9.39 -10.89 -3.71
CA LYS A 19 9.41 -11.18 -5.16
C LYS A 19 8.02 -11.31 -5.74
N GLU A 20 7.12 -11.98 -5.03
CA GLU A 20 5.73 -12.14 -5.45
C GLU A 20 5.00 -10.79 -5.45
N ALA A 21 5.12 -10.00 -4.37
CA ALA A 21 4.54 -8.66 -4.30
C ALA A 21 5.01 -7.76 -5.46
N VAL A 22 6.31 -7.76 -5.74
CA VAL A 22 6.90 -6.99 -6.85
C VAL A 22 6.39 -7.48 -8.20
N TRP A 23 6.18 -8.80 -8.37
CA TRP A 23 5.60 -9.34 -9.59
C TRP A 23 4.22 -8.71 -9.87
N TYR A 24 3.34 -8.64 -8.86
CA TYR A 24 2.03 -7.98 -8.99
C TYR A 24 2.15 -6.48 -9.27
N ILE A 25 3.07 -5.78 -8.60
CA ILE A 25 3.32 -4.36 -8.84
C ILE A 25 3.72 -4.11 -10.31
N ARG A 26 4.58 -4.94 -10.86
CA ARG A 26 5.05 -4.82 -12.25
C ARG A 26 3.97 -5.09 -13.29
N HIS A 27 2.88 -5.75 -12.91
CA HIS A 27 1.75 -6.06 -13.79
C HIS A 27 0.58 -5.08 -13.65
N LEU A 28 0.74 -4.04 -12.84
CA LEU A 28 -0.25 -2.96 -12.76
C LEU A 28 -0.26 -2.14 -14.05
N LYS A 29 -1.44 -1.70 -14.45
CA LYS A 29 -1.56 -0.74 -15.55
C LYS A 29 -0.94 0.58 -15.13
N LEU A 30 -0.06 1.09 -15.97
CA LEU A 30 0.67 2.33 -15.73
C LEU A 30 0.22 3.38 -16.76
N PRO A 31 -0.35 4.51 -16.32
CA PRO A 31 -0.69 5.61 -17.22
C PRO A 31 0.54 6.16 -17.94
N ASP A 32 0.35 6.66 -19.15
CA ASP A 32 1.42 7.22 -19.97
C ASP A 32 2.16 8.36 -19.23
N GLY A 33 3.47 8.35 -19.32
CA GLY A 33 4.34 9.33 -18.67
C GLY A 33 4.64 9.03 -17.19
N TYR A 34 3.99 8.05 -16.59
CA TYR A 34 4.28 7.62 -15.22
C TYR A 34 5.28 6.47 -15.20
N HIS A 35 6.01 6.35 -14.09
CA HIS A 35 6.93 5.25 -13.85
C HIS A 35 6.88 4.78 -12.40
N ILE A 36 7.24 3.51 -12.21
CA ILE A 36 7.19 2.82 -10.92
C ILE A 36 8.60 2.60 -10.39
N GLU A 37 8.76 2.82 -9.11
CA GLU A 37 9.92 2.44 -8.31
C GLU A 37 9.43 1.55 -7.16
N TRP A 38 10.25 0.64 -6.68
CA TRP A 38 9.97 -0.07 -5.43
C TRP A 38 11.22 -0.14 -4.56
N GLN A 39 11.01 -0.08 -3.26
CA GLN A 39 12.06 -0.19 -2.26
C GLN A 39 11.73 -1.30 -1.27
N CYS A 40 12.62 -2.26 -1.17
CA CYS A 40 12.56 -3.34 -0.19
C CYS A 40 13.56 -3.04 0.91
N VAL A 41 13.08 -2.66 2.08
CA VAL A 41 13.93 -2.33 3.24
C VAL A 41 14.17 -3.60 4.04
N LYS A 42 15.45 -3.98 4.16
CA LYS A 42 15.88 -5.15 4.94
C LYS A 42 16.55 -4.71 6.24
N GLY A 43 16.36 -5.50 7.28
CA GLY A 43 17.04 -5.28 8.56
C GLY A 43 16.62 -4.01 9.30
N ALA A 44 15.42 -3.48 9.03
CA ALA A 44 14.90 -2.33 9.74
C ALA A 44 14.66 -2.65 11.23
N MET A 45 14.96 -1.72 12.11
CA MET A 45 14.72 -1.87 13.55
C MET A 45 13.21 -1.97 13.88
N SER A 46 12.37 -1.34 13.06
CA SER A 46 10.92 -1.43 13.11
C SER A 46 10.34 -1.10 11.73
N MET A 47 9.07 -1.42 11.51
CA MET A 47 8.39 -1.02 10.27
C MET A 47 8.39 0.50 10.09
N ALA A 48 8.12 1.26 11.16
CA ALA A 48 8.13 2.70 11.12
C ALA A 48 9.50 3.28 10.73
N ALA A 49 10.58 2.73 11.29
CA ALA A 49 11.94 3.14 10.94
C ALA A 49 12.26 2.84 9.48
N GLY A 50 11.91 1.64 9.00
CA GLY A 50 12.13 1.23 7.61
C GLY A 50 11.34 2.07 6.61
N TYR A 51 10.07 2.33 6.88
CA TYR A 51 9.25 3.18 6.03
C TYR A 51 9.75 4.62 5.99
N ASN A 52 10.16 5.19 7.14
CA ASN A 52 10.71 6.54 7.20
C ASN A 52 12.02 6.66 6.43
N GLU A 53 12.89 5.67 6.51
CA GLU A 53 14.14 5.63 5.75
C GLU A 53 13.88 5.61 4.24
N ALA A 54 13.02 4.71 3.78
CA ALA A 54 12.67 4.60 2.37
C ALA A 54 11.95 5.84 1.84
N MET A 55 11.06 6.42 2.64
CA MET A 55 10.36 7.66 2.30
C MET A 55 11.34 8.81 2.01
N LYS A 56 12.40 8.92 2.80
CA LYS A 56 13.44 9.98 2.63
C LYS A 56 14.31 9.73 1.41
N LYS A 57 14.54 8.48 1.04
CA LYS A 57 15.35 8.10 -0.13
C LYS A 57 14.65 8.31 -1.46
N SER A 58 13.32 8.25 -1.48
CA SER A 58 12.55 8.41 -2.71
C SER A 58 12.12 9.85 -2.94
N ASN A 59 12.35 10.35 -4.16
CA ASN A 59 11.80 11.62 -4.60
C ASN A 59 10.42 11.52 -5.24
N ALA A 60 9.78 10.33 -5.22
CA ALA A 60 8.46 10.12 -5.77
C ALA A 60 7.40 10.96 -5.05
N ARG A 61 6.48 11.53 -5.83
CA ARG A 61 5.32 12.25 -5.29
C ARG A 61 4.37 11.30 -4.55
N TYR A 62 4.11 10.14 -5.15
CA TYR A 62 3.19 9.15 -4.61
C TYR A 62 3.98 8.00 -3.97
N LYS A 63 3.67 7.70 -2.72
CA LYS A 63 4.30 6.60 -1.98
C LYS A 63 3.24 5.64 -1.49
N VAL A 64 3.41 4.37 -1.81
CA VAL A 64 2.52 3.28 -1.42
C VAL A 64 3.26 2.39 -0.44
N TYR A 65 2.79 2.37 0.80
CA TYR A 65 3.36 1.53 1.86
C TYR A 65 2.55 0.25 1.97
N LEU A 66 3.21 -0.88 1.86
CA LEU A 66 2.55 -2.19 1.92
C LEU A 66 3.42 -3.20 2.68
N HIS A 67 2.77 -4.24 3.22
CA HIS A 67 3.47 -5.39 3.74
C HIS A 67 4.04 -6.23 2.60
N GLN A 68 5.12 -7.00 2.89
CA GLN A 68 5.79 -7.84 1.88
C GLN A 68 4.91 -8.94 1.28
N ASP A 69 3.86 -9.35 2.00
CA ASP A 69 2.92 -10.40 1.64
C ASP A 69 1.59 -9.86 1.08
N VAL A 70 1.56 -8.61 0.70
CA VAL A 70 0.41 -7.98 0.04
C VAL A 70 0.56 -8.02 -1.47
N MET A 71 -0.39 -8.67 -2.13
CA MET A 71 -0.47 -8.77 -3.60
C MET A 71 -1.61 -7.88 -4.09
N ILE A 72 -1.26 -6.88 -4.89
CA ILE A 72 -2.25 -5.94 -5.45
C ILE A 72 -2.84 -6.57 -6.71
N LEU A 73 -4.06 -7.09 -6.60
CA LEU A 73 -4.74 -7.80 -7.68
C LEU A 73 -5.44 -6.87 -8.67
N GLU A 74 -5.90 -5.70 -8.21
CA GLU A 74 -6.58 -4.72 -9.06
C GLU A 74 -5.59 -4.04 -10.00
N THR A 75 -5.63 -4.38 -11.28
CA THR A 75 -4.69 -3.84 -12.27
C THR A 75 -4.85 -2.33 -12.50
N ALA A 76 -6.02 -1.76 -12.25
CA ALA A 76 -6.28 -0.31 -12.33
C ALA A 76 -5.92 0.44 -11.04
N PHE A 77 -5.19 -0.18 -10.12
CA PHE A 77 -4.84 0.40 -8.82
C PHE A 77 -4.20 1.79 -8.94
N ILE A 78 -3.22 1.95 -9.82
CA ILE A 78 -2.52 3.22 -10.00
C ILE A 78 -3.46 4.29 -10.57
N GLU A 79 -4.26 3.95 -11.57
CA GLU A 79 -5.23 4.87 -12.16
C GLU A 79 -6.23 5.36 -11.09
N ASN A 80 -6.75 4.44 -10.29
CA ASN A 80 -7.68 4.75 -9.20
C ASN A 80 -7.03 5.64 -8.14
N LEU A 81 -5.79 5.34 -7.76
CA LEU A 81 -5.01 6.13 -6.82
C LEU A 81 -4.82 7.56 -7.31
N LEU A 82 -4.37 7.73 -8.55
CA LEU A 82 -4.16 9.03 -9.16
C LEU A 82 -5.47 9.81 -9.28
N HIS A 83 -6.59 9.13 -9.57
CA HIS A 83 -7.91 9.75 -9.61
C HIS A 83 -8.30 10.35 -8.25
N ILE A 84 -8.10 9.61 -7.16
CA ILE A 84 -8.39 10.09 -5.80
C ILE A 84 -7.55 11.32 -5.44
N PHE A 85 -6.26 11.30 -5.77
CA PHE A 85 -5.34 12.40 -5.49
C PHE A 85 -5.51 13.63 -6.39
N ARG A 86 -6.46 13.64 -7.33
CA ARG A 86 -6.88 14.87 -8.02
C ARG A 86 -7.54 15.88 -7.07
N ASP A 87 -8.15 15.40 -6.00
CA ASP A 87 -8.63 16.27 -4.93
C ASP A 87 -7.45 16.74 -4.09
N PRO A 88 -7.11 18.05 -4.10
CA PRO A 88 -5.96 18.58 -3.37
C PRO A 88 -6.11 18.50 -1.85
N LYS A 89 -7.30 18.20 -1.35
CA LYS A 89 -7.55 17.99 0.09
C LYS A 89 -7.16 16.60 0.57
N VAL A 90 -6.96 15.65 -0.36
CA VAL A 90 -6.57 14.30 -0.01
C VAL A 90 -5.06 14.22 0.15
N GLY A 91 -4.60 14.02 1.38
CA GLY A 91 -3.17 13.83 1.69
C GLY A 91 -2.77 12.38 1.91
N MET A 92 -3.74 11.51 2.26
CA MET A 92 -3.48 10.10 2.56
C MET A 92 -4.72 9.26 2.23
N VAL A 93 -4.49 8.03 1.78
CA VAL A 93 -5.54 7.04 1.50
C VAL A 93 -5.17 5.72 2.16
N GLY A 94 -6.10 5.12 2.86
CA GLY A 94 -5.98 3.75 3.40
C GLY A 94 -6.90 2.79 2.67
N MET A 95 -6.49 1.54 2.55
CA MET A 95 -7.29 0.49 1.88
C MET A 95 -8.38 -0.07 2.78
N VAL A 96 -8.18 0.01 4.08
CA VAL A 96 -9.14 -0.44 5.11
C VAL A 96 -9.23 0.62 6.19
N GLY A 97 -10.42 0.88 6.66
CA GLY A 97 -10.66 1.82 7.75
C GLY A 97 -11.97 1.54 8.47
N ALA A 98 -12.31 2.37 9.41
CA ALA A 98 -13.58 2.32 10.13
C ALA A 98 -14.23 3.69 10.19
N ARG A 99 -15.56 3.74 10.08
CA ARG A 99 -16.32 5.00 10.19
C ARG A 99 -16.37 5.54 11.62
N LYS A 100 -16.23 4.65 12.61
CA LYS A 100 -16.16 4.99 14.04
C LYS A 100 -15.08 4.14 14.68
N LEU A 101 -14.34 4.72 15.61
CA LEU A 101 -13.41 3.97 16.46
C LEU A 101 -14.18 3.27 17.57
N SER A 102 -13.88 2.00 17.83
CA SER A 102 -14.30 1.30 19.03
C SER A 102 -13.55 1.84 20.25
N ARG A 103 -14.06 1.58 21.46
CA ARG A 103 -13.40 2.04 22.70
C ARG A 103 -12.00 1.47 22.89
N ASN A 104 -11.74 0.28 22.39
CA ASN A 104 -10.46 -0.45 22.43
C ASN A 104 -9.63 -0.30 21.14
N GLY A 105 -10.12 0.45 20.15
CA GLY A 105 -9.40 0.69 18.90
C GLY A 105 -9.37 -0.50 17.92
N GLU A 106 -10.14 -1.57 18.19
CA GLU A 106 -10.17 -2.75 17.33
C GLU A 106 -11.08 -2.53 16.12
N LEU A 107 -10.56 -2.80 14.92
CA LEU A 107 -11.30 -2.65 13.66
C LEU A 107 -12.48 -3.64 13.54
N HIS A 108 -12.41 -4.77 14.23
CA HIS A 108 -13.41 -5.83 14.12
C HIS A 108 -14.76 -5.52 14.79
N GLU A 109 -14.79 -4.55 15.69
CA GLU A 109 -16.00 -4.18 16.43
C GLU A 109 -16.79 -3.03 15.83
N THR A 110 -16.33 -2.48 14.70
CA THR A 110 -16.91 -1.28 14.09
C THR A 110 -17.23 -1.48 12.62
N PHE A 111 -18.02 -0.56 12.06
CA PHE A 111 -18.35 -0.55 10.63
C PHE A 111 -17.10 -0.32 9.79
N CYS A 112 -16.44 -1.41 9.40
CA CYS A 112 -15.26 -1.39 8.58
C CYS A 112 -15.61 -1.03 7.12
N VAL A 113 -14.71 -0.29 6.48
CA VAL A 113 -14.74 0.02 5.06
C VAL A 113 -13.47 -0.54 4.44
N GLY A 114 -13.63 -1.26 3.35
CA GLY A 114 -12.54 -1.94 2.67
C GLY A 114 -12.64 -3.47 2.78
N LYS A 115 -11.88 -4.15 1.96
CA LYS A 115 -11.85 -5.62 1.91
C LYS A 115 -10.42 -6.13 1.79
N VAL A 116 -10.05 -7.04 2.68
CA VAL A 116 -8.80 -7.79 2.60
C VAL A 116 -9.15 -9.27 2.56
N SER A 117 -8.65 -9.98 1.57
CA SER A 117 -8.77 -11.43 1.47
C SER A 117 -7.46 -12.08 1.88
N VAL A 118 -7.53 -13.07 2.76
CA VAL A 118 -6.36 -13.81 3.23
C VAL A 118 -6.46 -15.24 2.73
N SER A 119 -5.60 -15.58 1.77
CA SER A 119 -5.71 -16.84 1.02
C SER A 119 -5.45 -18.11 1.83
N TYR A 120 -4.65 -18.02 2.88
CA TYR A 120 -4.26 -19.17 3.69
C TYR A 120 -5.14 -19.42 4.91
N THR A 121 -5.97 -18.45 5.32
CA THR A 121 -6.84 -18.56 6.50
C THR A 121 -8.31 -18.52 6.17
N HIS A 122 -8.69 -18.28 4.95
CA HIS A 122 -10.06 -18.05 4.50
C HIS A 122 -10.80 -16.92 5.25
N LEU A 123 -10.07 -16.04 5.91
CA LEU A 123 -10.64 -14.89 6.61
C LEU A 123 -10.88 -13.76 5.62
N THR A 124 -12.13 -13.32 5.56
CA THR A 124 -12.52 -12.10 4.86
C THR A 124 -12.96 -11.10 5.91
N LEU A 125 -12.35 -9.91 5.93
CA LEU A 125 -12.83 -8.83 6.78
C LEU A 125 -14.22 -8.37 6.30
N PRO A 126 -15.19 -8.21 7.21
CA PRO A 126 -16.49 -7.71 6.80
C PRO A 126 -16.37 -6.29 6.23
N THR A 127 -17.04 -6.09 5.10
CA THR A 127 -17.12 -4.79 4.42
C THR A 127 -18.57 -4.33 4.40
N ASN A 128 -18.79 -3.11 4.75
CA ASN A 128 -20.08 -2.44 4.64
C ASN A 128 -20.00 -1.28 3.64
#